data_ca7b14104d625c9695f63d134be7df8f
#
_entry.id   ca7b14104d625c9695f63d134be7df8f
#
_cell.length_a   1.000
_cell.length_b   1.000
_cell.length_c   1.000
_cell.angle_alpha   90.00
_cell.angle_beta   90.00
_cell.angle_gamma   90.00
#
_symmetry.space_group_name_H-M   'P 1'
#
loop_
_entity.id
_entity.type
_entity.pdbx_description
1 polymer ?
#
loop_
_entity_poly.entity_id
_entity_poly.type
_entity_poly.pdbx_seq_one_letter_code
_entity_poly.pdbx_strand_id
1 'polypeptide(L)'
;GAEGAKRTFKLNAKPKSNVIVTIKSDHNDRLSISSSSLTFTPSNWNTDQTVIFTAIDDHIANGDLDFSITINSSSGDSRFNDIKNTVQVNIKDNDDVGIIYDDSSIILNEGQSVVRTFKLKSQPLADVILNISSDHDDKLTISSKQLIFTSSNWNINQSVTFTAIDDNIASGDLSFNIKIKSSSTDVLYNNIPENI
;
A
#
# COMPACT_ATOMS: atom_id res chain seq x y z
N GLY A 1 0.85 -11.99 10.43
CA GLY A 1 1.99 -11.36 9.77
C GLY A 1 2.72 -12.37 8.89
N ALA A 2 3.26 -11.93 7.77
CA ALA A 2 4.01 -12.80 6.85
C ALA A 2 5.23 -13.40 7.56
N GLU A 3 5.47 -14.70 7.35
CA GLU A 3 6.66 -15.37 7.86
C GLU A 3 7.88 -14.84 7.09
N GLY A 4 8.81 -14.18 7.78
CA GLY A 4 9.99 -13.58 7.14
C GLY A 4 10.94 -14.62 6.53
N ALA A 5 11.70 -14.20 5.51
CA ALA A 5 12.72 -15.04 4.87
C ALA A 5 13.88 -15.27 5.84
N LYS A 6 14.22 -16.55 6.09
CA LYS A 6 15.32 -16.96 6.98
C LYS A 6 16.60 -17.13 6.18
N ARG A 7 17.72 -16.60 6.69
CA ARG A 7 19.07 -16.84 6.18
C ARG A 7 19.98 -17.24 7.33
N THR A 8 20.77 -18.27 7.12
CA THR A 8 21.76 -18.76 8.07
C THR A 8 23.16 -18.38 7.64
N PHE A 9 23.97 -18.03 8.61
CA PHE A 9 25.34 -17.60 8.44
C PHE A 9 26.26 -18.44 9.32
N LYS A 10 27.40 -18.85 8.79
CA LYS A 10 28.54 -19.43 9.52
C LYS A 10 29.81 -19.13 8.77
N LEU A 11 30.94 -19.25 9.42
CA LEU A 11 32.23 -19.18 8.74
C LEU A 11 32.61 -20.55 8.17
N ASN A 12 33.41 -20.55 7.11
CA ASN A 12 33.93 -21.77 6.47
C ASN A 12 35.28 -22.25 7.06
N ALA A 13 35.90 -21.42 7.92
CA ALA A 13 37.13 -21.78 8.62
C ALA A 13 37.21 -21.10 9.99
N LYS A 14 37.98 -21.67 10.91
CA LYS A 14 38.20 -21.14 12.25
C LYS A 14 39.02 -19.85 12.22
N PRO A 15 38.48 -18.73 12.74
CA PRO A 15 39.21 -17.48 12.81
C PRO A 15 40.17 -17.48 14.00
N LYS A 16 41.22 -16.64 13.94
CA LYS A 16 42.14 -16.38 15.05
C LYS A 16 41.61 -15.35 16.04
N SER A 17 40.69 -14.47 15.57
CA SER A 17 40.03 -13.41 16.35
C SER A 17 38.55 -13.41 16.04
N ASN A 18 37.74 -12.75 16.87
CA ASN A 18 36.31 -12.59 16.60
C ASN A 18 36.09 -11.94 15.25
N VAL A 19 35.05 -12.41 14.55
CA VAL A 19 34.55 -11.85 13.29
C VAL A 19 33.17 -11.28 13.54
N ILE A 20 32.99 -9.98 13.30
CA ILE A 20 31.72 -9.31 13.36
C ILE A 20 31.20 -9.19 11.93
N VAL A 21 30.04 -9.78 11.67
CA VAL A 21 29.31 -9.66 10.40
C VAL A 21 28.20 -8.64 10.59
N THR A 22 28.27 -7.54 9.85
CA THR A 22 27.26 -6.47 9.88
C THR A 22 26.38 -6.57 8.65
N ILE A 23 25.05 -6.49 8.84
CA ILE A 23 24.03 -6.57 7.81
C ILE A 23 23.30 -5.24 7.78
N LYS A 24 23.27 -4.56 6.62
CA LYS A 24 22.65 -3.23 6.45
C LYS A 24 21.72 -3.21 5.25
N SER A 25 20.60 -2.51 5.43
CA SER A 25 19.65 -2.12 4.39
C SER A 25 19.55 -0.60 4.35
N ASP A 26 19.38 -0.03 3.15
CA ASP A 26 19.06 1.37 2.96
C ASP A 26 17.53 1.61 2.97
N HIS A 27 16.72 0.53 3.07
CA HIS A 27 15.27 0.53 3.09
C HIS A 27 14.72 -0.08 4.38
N ASN A 28 15.07 0.53 5.54
CA ASN A 28 14.60 0.07 6.85
C ASN A 28 13.11 0.42 7.11
N ASP A 29 12.53 1.26 6.30
CA ASP A 29 11.10 1.56 6.22
C ASP A 29 10.28 0.45 5.54
N ARG A 30 10.93 -0.37 4.68
CA ARG A 30 10.30 -1.45 3.91
C ARG A 30 10.76 -2.85 4.33
N LEU A 31 11.89 -2.97 5.03
CA LEU A 31 12.46 -4.25 5.45
C LEU A 31 12.91 -4.20 6.92
N SER A 32 12.37 -5.12 7.71
CA SER A 32 12.83 -5.40 9.06
C SER A 32 13.88 -6.52 9.05
N ILE A 33 14.98 -6.34 9.78
CA ILE A 33 16.06 -7.32 9.95
C ILE A 33 16.15 -7.68 11.42
N SER A 34 15.96 -8.98 11.77
CA SER A 34 15.91 -9.44 13.17
C SER A 34 17.23 -9.22 13.94
N SER A 35 18.35 -9.19 13.24
CA SER A 35 19.66 -8.85 13.79
C SER A 35 20.53 -8.22 12.71
N SER A 36 21.04 -7.03 12.96
CA SER A 36 21.94 -6.29 12.06
C SER A 36 23.42 -6.64 12.29
N SER A 37 23.74 -7.49 13.30
CA SER A 37 25.10 -7.88 13.62
C SER A 37 25.16 -9.30 14.17
N LEU A 38 26.09 -10.09 13.67
CA LEU A 38 26.41 -11.44 14.16
C LEU A 38 27.87 -11.48 14.58
N THR A 39 28.18 -12.21 15.65
CA THR A 39 29.56 -12.41 16.14
C THR A 39 29.94 -13.85 16.09
N PHE A 40 31.00 -14.17 15.33
CA PHE A 40 31.63 -15.46 15.27
C PHE A 40 32.98 -15.43 15.99
N THR A 41 33.14 -16.34 16.92
CA THR A 41 34.37 -16.50 17.72
C THR A 41 35.15 -17.76 17.28
N PRO A 42 36.39 -17.93 17.72
CA PRO A 42 37.11 -19.20 17.51
C PRO A 42 36.41 -20.44 18.06
N SER A 43 35.39 -20.28 18.93
CA SER A 43 34.64 -21.38 19.54
C SER A 43 33.27 -21.66 18.89
N ASN A 44 32.65 -20.68 18.21
CA ASN A 44 31.32 -20.83 17.61
C ASN A 44 31.30 -20.57 16.09
N TRP A 45 32.44 -20.46 15.44
CA TRP A 45 32.60 -20.09 14.03
C TRP A 45 31.78 -20.96 13.05
N ASN A 46 31.56 -22.21 13.35
CA ASN A 46 30.83 -23.20 12.55
C ASN A 46 29.39 -23.44 13.04
N THR A 47 28.93 -22.69 14.03
CA THR A 47 27.55 -22.74 14.52
C THR A 47 26.69 -21.82 13.67
N ASP A 48 25.58 -22.35 13.15
CA ASP A 48 24.62 -21.55 12.35
C ASP A 48 23.99 -20.44 13.19
N GLN A 49 24.08 -19.21 12.73
CA GLN A 49 23.34 -18.05 13.26
C GLN A 49 22.30 -17.60 12.22
N THR A 50 21.05 -17.47 12.63
CA THR A 50 19.93 -17.18 11.73
C THR A 50 19.50 -15.72 11.84
N VAL A 51 19.29 -15.08 10.69
CA VAL A 51 18.68 -13.76 10.56
C VAL A 51 17.37 -13.90 9.78
N ILE A 52 16.33 -13.21 10.25
CA ILE A 52 15.03 -13.16 9.61
C ILE A 52 14.86 -11.79 8.97
N PHE A 53 14.48 -11.78 7.71
CA PHE A 53 14.18 -10.60 6.92
C PHE A 53 12.66 -10.58 6.68
N THR A 54 11.97 -9.53 7.16
CA THR A 54 10.52 -9.41 7.07
C THR A 54 10.15 -8.13 6.32
N ALA A 55 9.39 -8.25 5.23
CA ALA A 55 8.83 -7.10 4.54
C ALA A 55 7.82 -6.39 5.46
N ILE A 56 7.85 -5.07 5.46
CA ILE A 56 6.93 -4.21 6.21
C ILE A 56 5.77 -3.86 5.28
N ASP A 57 4.55 -4.18 5.71
CA ASP A 57 3.30 -3.84 5.04
C ASP A 57 2.87 -2.41 5.39
N ASP A 58 2.56 -1.54 4.41
CA ASP A 58 2.34 -0.12 4.66
C ASP A 58 1.00 0.44 4.17
N HIS A 59 0.18 -0.30 3.44
CA HIS A 59 -1.09 0.13 2.85
C HIS A 59 -1.00 1.20 1.74
N ILE A 60 0.20 1.48 1.21
CA ILE A 60 0.41 2.47 0.15
C ILE A 60 0.75 1.73 -1.15
N ALA A 61 -0.03 1.94 -2.20
CA ALA A 61 0.23 1.38 -3.53
C ALA A 61 1.45 2.08 -4.17
N ASN A 62 2.65 1.78 -3.68
CA ASN A 62 3.90 2.41 -4.11
C ASN A 62 4.75 1.53 -5.04
N GLY A 63 4.24 0.33 -5.37
CA GLY A 63 4.81 -0.63 -6.29
C GLY A 63 5.93 -1.49 -5.70
N ASP A 64 6.31 -2.50 -6.47
CA ASP A 64 7.39 -3.42 -6.11
C ASP A 64 8.71 -2.70 -5.91
N LEU A 65 9.52 -3.16 -4.95
CA LEU A 65 10.81 -2.58 -4.63
C LEU A 65 11.93 -3.61 -4.76
N ASP A 66 12.92 -3.30 -5.61
CA ASP A 66 14.15 -4.06 -5.79
C ASP A 66 15.34 -3.29 -5.21
N PHE A 67 16.09 -3.89 -4.31
CA PHE A 67 17.29 -3.30 -3.72
C PHE A 67 18.28 -4.36 -3.23
N SER A 68 19.43 -3.92 -2.73
CA SER A 68 20.45 -4.81 -2.17
C SER A 68 20.68 -4.51 -0.70
N ILE A 69 20.74 -5.55 0.13
CA ILE A 69 21.34 -5.45 1.46
C ILE A 69 22.84 -5.72 1.38
N THR A 70 23.62 -5.01 2.18
CA THR A 70 25.07 -5.20 2.27
C THR A 70 25.45 -6.02 3.51
N ILE A 71 26.40 -6.94 3.33
CA ILE A 71 26.94 -7.78 4.38
C ILE A 71 28.44 -7.53 4.42
N ASN A 72 28.94 -6.99 5.53
CA ASN A 72 30.35 -6.68 5.71
C ASN A 72 30.89 -7.41 6.92
N SER A 73 32.15 -7.87 6.84
CA SER A 73 32.85 -8.42 7.99
C SER A 73 33.97 -7.51 8.51
N SER A 74 34.20 -7.58 9.82
CA SER A 74 35.31 -6.88 10.50
C SER A 74 35.96 -7.87 11.49
N SER A 75 37.30 -7.97 11.45
CA SER A 75 38.06 -8.88 12.31
C SER A 75 39.49 -8.44 12.51
N GLY A 76 40.10 -8.82 13.62
CA GLY A 76 41.54 -8.78 13.80
C GLY A 76 42.28 -9.89 13.03
N ASP A 77 41.57 -10.89 12.50
CA ASP A 77 42.10 -11.85 11.56
C ASP A 77 41.95 -11.34 10.12
N SER A 78 43.06 -10.98 9.47
CA SER A 78 43.04 -10.36 8.13
C SER A 78 42.33 -11.20 7.05
N ARG A 79 42.22 -12.53 7.24
CA ARG A 79 41.52 -13.41 6.31
C ARG A 79 39.99 -13.19 6.33
N PHE A 80 39.46 -12.58 7.38
CA PHE A 80 38.04 -12.36 7.62
C PHE A 80 37.70 -10.86 7.74
N ASN A 81 38.68 -9.97 7.55
CA ASN A 81 38.44 -8.51 7.62
C ASN A 81 38.07 -7.94 6.27
N ASP A 82 37.15 -6.96 6.26
CA ASP A 82 36.72 -6.22 5.06
C ASP A 82 36.14 -7.07 3.92
N ILE A 83 35.60 -8.27 4.23
CA ILE A 83 34.85 -9.04 3.24
C ILE A 83 33.49 -8.41 3.05
N LYS A 84 33.15 -8.08 1.79
CA LYS A 84 31.90 -7.43 1.39
C LYS A 84 31.11 -8.33 0.46
N ASN A 85 29.83 -8.50 0.77
CA ASN A 85 28.87 -9.21 -0.06
C ASN A 85 27.56 -8.39 -0.15
N THR A 86 26.77 -8.66 -1.18
CA THR A 86 25.42 -8.13 -1.33
C THR A 86 24.43 -9.25 -1.55
N VAL A 87 23.19 -9.04 -1.08
CA VAL A 87 22.06 -9.94 -1.35
C VAL A 87 20.94 -9.10 -1.96
N GLN A 88 20.44 -9.54 -3.11
CA GLN A 88 19.30 -8.92 -3.75
C GLN A 88 18.01 -9.23 -2.97
N VAL A 89 17.21 -8.23 -2.77
CA VAL A 89 15.90 -8.30 -2.14
C VAL A 89 14.86 -7.73 -3.10
N ASN A 90 13.78 -8.47 -3.31
CA ASN A 90 12.60 -8.00 -4.01
C ASN A 90 11.44 -8.05 -3.02
N ILE A 91 10.83 -6.90 -2.78
CA ILE A 91 9.59 -6.77 -1.99
C ILE A 91 8.46 -6.53 -2.98
N LYS A 92 7.44 -7.38 -2.92
CA LYS A 92 6.21 -7.22 -3.69
C LYS A 92 5.24 -6.33 -2.92
N ASP A 93 4.73 -5.32 -3.61
CA ASP A 93 3.62 -4.51 -3.14
C ASP A 93 2.31 -5.32 -3.28
N ASN A 94 1.46 -5.27 -2.27
CA ASN A 94 0.17 -5.95 -2.25
C ASN A 94 -1.01 -4.96 -2.23
N ASP A 95 -0.72 -3.67 -2.34
CA ASP A 95 -1.70 -2.60 -2.36
C ASP A 95 -2.01 -2.14 -3.78
N ASP A 96 -3.29 -1.83 -4.04
CA ASP A 96 -3.77 -1.35 -5.33
C ASP A 96 -4.43 0.02 -5.20
N VAL A 97 -4.26 0.86 -6.20
CA VAL A 97 -5.00 2.13 -6.33
C VAL A 97 -6.43 1.86 -6.79
N GLY A 98 -7.38 2.60 -6.26
CA GLY A 98 -8.76 2.57 -6.73
C GLY A 98 -9.77 3.08 -5.71
N ILE A 99 -11.02 3.17 -6.18
CA ILE A 99 -12.18 3.56 -5.39
C ILE A 99 -13.04 2.31 -5.20
N ILE A 100 -13.48 2.05 -3.98
CA ILE A 100 -14.41 0.96 -3.65
C ILE A 100 -15.79 1.56 -3.46
N TYR A 101 -16.74 1.12 -4.26
CA TYR A 101 -18.15 1.46 -4.18
C TYR A 101 -18.98 0.33 -4.81
N ASP A 102 -20.30 0.34 -4.61
CA ASP A 102 -21.22 -0.54 -5.32
C ASP A 102 -21.54 0.07 -6.69
N ASP A 103 -21.06 -0.58 -7.76
CA ASP A 103 -21.23 -0.19 -9.17
C ASP A 103 -22.52 -0.72 -9.81
N SER A 104 -23.39 -1.37 -9.04
CA SER A 104 -24.67 -1.85 -9.54
C SER A 104 -25.57 -0.68 -9.96
N SER A 105 -26.32 -0.89 -11.05
CA SER A 105 -27.28 0.12 -11.55
C SER A 105 -28.25 0.56 -10.45
N ILE A 106 -28.50 1.87 -10.41
CA ILE A 106 -29.48 2.48 -9.51
C ILE A 106 -30.81 2.55 -10.25
N ILE A 107 -31.85 1.94 -9.69
CA ILE A 107 -33.22 2.02 -10.22
C ILE A 107 -34.09 2.66 -9.12
N LEU A 108 -34.64 3.83 -9.42
CA LEU A 108 -35.49 4.58 -8.50
C LEU A 108 -36.81 5.00 -9.19
N ASN A 109 -37.90 4.89 -8.49
CA ASN A 109 -39.10 5.64 -8.83
C ASN A 109 -38.94 7.09 -8.34
N GLU A 110 -39.66 8.02 -8.92
CA GLU A 110 -39.71 9.43 -8.47
C GLU A 110 -39.98 9.48 -6.94
N GLY A 111 -39.27 10.37 -6.24
CA GLY A 111 -39.35 10.53 -4.80
C GLY A 111 -38.55 9.49 -4.01
N GLN A 112 -38.03 8.42 -4.62
CA GLN A 112 -37.21 7.42 -3.94
C GLN A 112 -35.76 7.81 -3.81
N SER A 113 -35.08 7.24 -2.81
CA SER A 113 -33.68 7.49 -2.55
C SER A 113 -32.90 6.18 -2.40
N VAL A 114 -31.61 6.22 -2.74
CA VAL A 114 -30.65 5.16 -2.46
C VAL A 114 -29.37 5.76 -1.88
N VAL A 115 -28.73 5.04 -0.98
CA VAL A 115 -27.43 5.40 -0.41
C VAL A 115 -26.34 4.56 -1.05
N ARG A 116 -25.25 5.21 -1.45
CA ARG A 116 -24.00 4.56 -1.88
C ARG A 116 -22.87 4.99 -0.96
N THR A 117 -21.98 4.06 -0.68
CA THR A 117 -20.80 4.31 0.14
C THR A 117 -19.54 4.20 -0.71
N PHE A 118 -18.56 5.02 -0.37
CA PHE A 118 -17.29 5.13 -1.08
C PHE A 118 -16.14 5.05 -0.10
N LYS A 119 -15.04 4.41 -0.47
CA LYS A 119 -13.74 4.46 0.20
C LYS A 119 -12.63 4.20 -0.80
N LEU A 120 -11.39 4.48 -0.44
CA LEU A 120 -10.24 4.14 -1.29
C LEU A 120 -9.76 2.69 -1.03
N LYS A 121 -9.06 2.11 -2.00
CA LYS A 121 -8.44 0.78 -1.86
C LYS A 121 -7.17 0.80 -1.03
N SER A 122 -6.35 1.86 -1.19
CA SER A 122 -5.09 2.03 -0.46
C SER A 122 -4.97 3.46 0.08
N GLN A 123 -4.02 3.66 0.98
CA GLN A 123 -3.76 4.95 1.63
C GLN A 123 -3.12 5.92 0.63
N PRO A 124 -3.72 7.10 0.41
CA PRO A 124 -3.15 8.10 -0.48
C PRO A 124 -2.03 8.89 0.20
N LEU A 125 -1.07 9.37 -0.60
CA LEU A 125 0.02 10.25 -0.15
C LEU A 125 -0.42 11.72 0.01
N ALA A 126 -1.58 12.08 -0.57
CA ALA A 126 -2.19 13.40 -0.44
C ALA A 126 -3.71 13.25 -0.48
N ASP A 127 -4.43 14.30 -0.04
CA ASP A 127 -5.89 14.29 -0.01
C ASP A 127 -6.47 14.01 -1.40
N VAL A 128 -7.49 13.16 -1.44
CA VAL A 128 -8.21 12.77 -2.65
C VAL A 128 -9.63 13.31 -2.55
N ILE A 129 -10.02 14.14 -3.51
CA ILE A 129 -11.37 14.66 -3.64
C ILE A 129 -12.09 13.85 -4.70
N LEU A 130 -13.17 13.16 -4.33
CA LEU A 130 -14.09 12.55 -5.29
C LEU A 130 -15.18 13.57 -5.64
N ASN A 131 -15.22 13.97 -6.90
CA ASN A 131 -16.28 14.82 -7.44
C ASN A 131 -17.38 13.94 -8.06
N ILE A 132 -18.61 14.11 -7.63
CA ILE A 132 -19.78 13.33 -8.04
C ILE A 132 -20.75 14.26 -8.76
N SER A 133 -21.13 13.90 -9.96
CA SER A 133 -22.02 14.72 -10.80
C SER A 133 -22.98 13.86 -11.61
N SER A 134 -24.11 14.45 -12.02
CA SER A 134 -25.05 13.89 -12.96
C SER A 134 -25.23 14.84 -14.13
N ASP A 135 -25.54 14.33 -15.31
CA ASP A 135 -25.95 15.13 -16.47
C ASP A 135 -27.43 15.55 -16.37
N HIS A 136 -28.16 15.08 -15.34
CA HIS A 136 -29.57 15.32 -15.09
C HIS A 136 -29.83 15.79 -13.64
N ASP A 137 -29.27 16.95 -13.29
CA ASP A 137 -29.48 17.59 -11.98
C ASP A 137 -30.97 18.05 -11.80
N ASP A 138 -31.72 18.09 -12.87
CA ASP A 138 -33.19 18.34 -12.89
C ASP A 138 -34.01 17.10 -12.50
N LYS A 139 -33.43 15.89 -12.55
CA LYS A 139 -34.06 14.61 -12.23
C LYS A 139 -33.50 13.91 -11.02
N LEU A 140 -32.28 14.28 -10.59
CA LEU A 140 -31.57 13.63 -9.48
C LEU A 140 -30.93 14.64 -8.53
N THR A 141 -31.22 14.54 -7.25
CA THR A 141 -30.45 15.25 -6.22
C THR A 141 -29.37 14.38 -5.64
N ILE A 142 -28.21 14.97 -5.37
CA ILE A 142 -27.03 14.33 -4.79
C ILE A 142 -26.74 15.02 -3.46
N SER A 143 -26.79 14.30 -2.33
CA SER A 143 -26.64 14.87 -0.99
C SER A 143 -25.27 15.53 -0.75
N SER A 144 -24.23 15.01 -1.39
CA SER A 144 -22.90 15.61 -1.42
C SER A 144 -22.26 15.38 -2.79
N LYS A 145 -21.87 16.47 -3.46
CA LYS A 145 -21.17 16.41 -4.75
C LYS A 145 -19.65 16.25 -4.60
N GLN A 146 -19.14 16.25 -3.37
CA GLN A 146 -17.73 16.01 -3.07
C GLN A 146 -17.56 15.16 -1.80
N LEU A 147 -16.62 14.20 -1.86
CA LEU A 147 -16.12 13.47 -0.71
C LEU A 147 -14.61 13.70 -0.62
N ILE A 148 -14.07 13.81 0.60
CA ILE A 148 -12.64 14.04 0.81
C ILE A 148 -12.06 12.87 1.60
N PHE A 149 -11.08 12.20 1.01
CA PHE A 149 -10.32 11.14 1.63
C PHE A 149 -8.89 11.60 1.89
N THR A 150 -8.43 11.38 3.11
CA THR A 150 -7.09 11.73 3.59
C THR A 150 -6.33 10.45 3.94
N SER A 151 -5.04 10.54 4.26
CA SER A 151 -4.25 9.42 4.78
C SER A 151 -4.78 8.81 6.07
N SER A 152 -5.70 9.50 6.78
CA SER A 152 -6.28 9.02 8.06
C SER A 152 -7.69 8.45 7.93
N ASN A 153 -8.42 8.72 6.83
CA ASN A 153 -9.81 8.28 6.63
C ASN A 153 -10.07 7.53 5.32
N TRP A 154 -9.03 7.22 4.54
CA TRP A 154 -9.13 6.62 3.22
C TRP A 154 -9.94 5.30 3.18
N ASN A 155 -9.90 4.52 4.24
CA ASN A 155 -10.58 3.22 4.40
C ASN A 155 -11.92 3.31 5.14
N ILE A 156 -12.37 4.54 5.49
CA ILE A 156 -13.64 4.77 6.17
C ILE A 156 -14.71 5.08 5.13
N ASN A 157 -15.82 4.33 5.15
CA ASN A 157 -16.94 4.57 4.24
C ASN A 157 -17.53 5.97 4.43
N GLN A 158 -17.60 6.75 3.35
CA GLN A 158 -18.34 7.99 3.25
C GLN A 158 -19.58 7.75 2.38
N SER A 159 -20.73 8.29 2.80
CA SER A 159 -22.01 8.00 2.18
C SER A 159 -22.54 9.17 1.35
N VAL A 160 -23.13 8.85 0.20
CA VAL A 160 -23.88 9.80 -0.64
C VAL A 160 -25.28 9.24 -0.86
N THR A 161 -26.29 10.08 -0.70
CA THR A 161 -27.68 9.76 -1.01
C THR A 161 -28.05 10.36 -2.36
N PHE A 162 -28.56 9.52 -3.24
CA PHE A 162 -29.13 9.88 -4.53
C PHE A 162 -30.64 9.82 -4.41
N THR A 163 -31.36 10.90 -4.75
CA THR A 163 -32.82 10.97 -4.64
C THR A 163 -33.40 11.40 -5.99
N ALA A 164 -34.25 10.55 -6.56
CA ALA A 164 -35.02 10.91 -7.75
C ALA A 164 -36.02 12.01 -7.41
N ILE A 165 -36.04 13.05 -8.24
CA ILE A 165 -36.97 14.21 -8.07
C ILE A 165 -38.36 13.79 -8.56
N ASP A 166 -39.36 14.04 -7.74
CA ASP A 166 -40.79 13.93 -8.12
C ASP A 166 -41.26 15.28 -8.70
N ASP A 167 -41.57 15.30 -9.98
CA ASP A 167 -41.97 16.52 -10.67
C ASP A 167 -43.45 16.52 -11.15
N ASN A 168 -44.20 15.47 -10.86
CA ASN A 168 -45.63 15.31 -11.26
C ASN A 168 -45.86 15.35 -12.80
N ILE A 169 -44.81 15.11 -13.61
CA ILE A 169 -44.88 15.12 -15.07
C ILE A 169 -44.75 13.70 -15.60
N ALA A 170 -45.71 13.22 -16.37
CA ALA A 170 -45.62 11.89 -17.02
C ALA A 170 -44.57 11.92 -18.16
N SER A 171 -43.27 11.81 -17.81
CA SER A 171 -42.15 11.93 -18.74
C SER A 171 -41.57 10.59 -19.23
N GLY A 172 -42.05 9.46 -18.70
CA GLY A 172 -41.48 8.14 -19.01
C GLY A 172 -40.14 7.89 -18.32
N ASP A 173 -39.62 6.67 -18.49
CA ASP A 173 -38.34 6.23 -17.86
C ASP A 173 -37.17 6.97 -18.50
N LEU A 174 -36.19 7.36 -17.66
CA LEU A 174 -34.94 8.01 -18.09
C LEU A 174 -33.72 7.22 -17.57
N SER A 175 -32.78 7.00 -18.44
CA SER A 175 -31.49 6.37 -18.09
C SER A 175 -30.33 7.34 -18.33
N PHE A 176 -29.46 7.51 -17.34
CA PHE A 176 -28.27 8.36 -17.40
C PHE A 176 -27.19 7.84 -16.45
N ASN A 177 -25.99 8.40 -16.55
CA ASN A 177 -24.86 8.00 -15.72
C ASN A 177 -24.58 9.04 -14.63
N ILE A 178 -24.21 8.58 -13.46
CA ILE A 178 -23.57 9.37 -12.42
C ILE A 178 -22.05 9.25 -12.64
N LYS A 179 -21.39 10.39 -12.81
CA LYS A 179 -19.96 10.47 -13.04
C LYS A 179 -19.23 10.71 -11.73
N ILE A 180 -18.20 9.94 -11.47
CA ILE A 180 -17.30 10.08 -10.32
C ILE A 180 -15.91 10.31 -10.87
N LYS A 181 -15.24 11.36 -10.40
CA LYS A 181 -13.88 11.69 -10.81
C LYS A 181 -13.05 12.10 -9.61
N SER A 182 -11.90 11.46 -9.44
CA SER A 182 -10.95 11.86 -8.41
C SER A 182 -10.09 13.04 -8.84
N SER A 183 -9.65 13.82 -7.85
CA SER A 183 -8.68 14.91 -7.99
C SER A 183 -7.74 14.88 -6.80
N SER A 184 -6.43 14.82 -7.04
CA SER A 184 -5.41 14.77 -6.00
C SER A 184 -4.07 15.28 -6.53
N THR A 185 -3.19 15.70 -5.63
CA THR A 185 -1.75 15.87 -5.92
C THR A 185 -0.98 14.55 -5.84
N ASP A 186 -1.57 13.53 -5.25
CA ASP A 186 -1.10 12.15 -5.41
C ASP A 186 -1.43 11.70 -6.85
N VAL A 187 -0.38 11.51 -7.65
CA VAL A 187 -0.52 11.20 -9.08
C VAL A 187 -1.26 9.90 -9.36
N LEU A 188 -1.19 8.93 -8.43
CA LEU A 188 -1.86 7.65 -8.55
C LEU A 188 -3.37 7.78 -8.35
N TYR A 189 -3.81 8.72 -7.53
CA TYR A 189 -5.22 8.99 -7.26
C TYR A 189 -5.81 10.16 -8.08
N ASN A 190 -5.03 10.74 -8.99
CA ASN A 190 -5.51 11.86 -9.79
C ASN A 190 -6.16 11.40 -11.09
N ASN A 191 -7.37 11.93 -11.37
CA ASN A 191 -8.16 11.66 -12.57
C ASN A 191 -8.57 10.17 -12.77
N ILE A 192 -8.86 9.44 -11.71
CA ILE A 192 -9.50 8.12 -11.82
C ILE A 192 -10.97 8.36 -12.20
N PRO A 193 -11.43 7.94 -13.40
CA PRO A 193 -12.82 8.04 -13.79
C PRO A 193 -13.58 6.79 -13.39
N GLU A 194 -14.77 6.98 -12.80
CA GLU A 194 -15.72 5.92 -12.50
C GLU A 194 -17.14 6.38 -12.87
N ASN A 195 -18.04 5.43 -13.15
CA ASN A 195 -19.44 5.69 -13.47
C ASN A 195 -20.37 4.68 -12.77
N ILE A 196 -21.55 5.13 -12.36
CA ILE A 196 -22.65 4.32 -11.83
C ILE A 196 -23.86 4.46 -12.73
#